data_f071ad04701a9a38e53af4e360bd6082
#
_entry.id   f071ad04701a9a38e53af4e360bd6082
#
_cell.length_a   1.000
_cell.length_b   1.000
_cell.length_c   1.000
_cell.angle_alpha   90.00
_cell.angle_beta   90.00
_cell.angle_gamma   90.00
#
_symmetry.space_group_name_H-M   'P 1'
#
loop_
_entity.id
_entity.type
_entity.pdbx_description
1 polymer ?
#
loop_
_entity_poly.entity_id
_entity_poly.type
_entity_poly.pdbx_seq_one_letter_code
_entity_poly.pdbx_strand_id
1 'polypeptide(L)'
;PAIYQAGKIKKTFQTTLPKTKEVYDTKTGTKVFRTEAQLRLEPDRYTGQPFEPIGSKVKRGQENTLFGNYTKDKGVQGFNQSSTQLQKMLKSFEEGTGAGDVAGIFAFMKTLDPNSVVRESEFQVAEGTGGSKLLSMEKAYQQWKKLRKGDRLTQREKDNFKSAAIGFYEGELSSLDNLRSSFEGIIDN
;
A
#
# COMPACT_ATOMS: atom_id res chain seq x y z
N PRO A 1 -28.36 -15.64 -38.86
CA PRO A 1 -27.26 -16.42 -39.42
C PRO A 1 -25.93 -16.24 -38.67
N ALA A 2 -25.61 -15.04 -38.21
CA ALA A 2 -24.32 -14.75 -37.51
C ALA A 2 -24.21 -15.40 -36.13
N ILE A 3 -25.30 -15.50 -35.38
CA ILE A 3 -25.33 -16.11 -34.05
C ILE A 3 -25.08 -17.63 -34.09
N TYR A 4 -25.55 -18.30 -35.16
CA TYR A 4 -25.34 -19.72 -35.35
C TYR A 4 -23.89 -20.07 -35.70
N GLN A 5 -23.19 -19.17 -36.42
CA GLN A 5 -21.77 -19.34 -36.72
C GLN A 5 -20.88 -19.11 -35.51
N ALA A 6 -21.22 -18.14 -34.64
CA ALA A 6 -20.48 -17.89 -33.38
C ALA A 6 -20.51 -19.10 -32.44
N GLY A 7 -21.63 -19.79 -32.35
CA GLY A 7 -21.77 -21.04 -31.55
C GLY A 7 -20.92 -22.18 -32.08
N LYS A 8 -20.83 -22.33 -33.42
CA LYS A 8 -19.94 -23.33 -34.05
C LYS A 8 -18.47 -23.04 -33.85
N ILE A 9 -18.08 -21.80 -33.96
CA ILE A 9 -16.67 -21.37 -33.74
C ILE A 9 -16.27 -21.65 -32.29
N LYS A 10 -17.12 -21.32 -31.29
CA LYS A 10 -16.84 -21.64 -29.87
C LYS A 10 -16.67 -23.16 -29.62
N LYS A 11 -17.49 -24.01 -30.23
CA LYS A 11 -17.37 -25.48 -30.11
C LYS A 11 -16.06 -25.99 -30.74
N THR A 12 -15.65 -25.44 -31.86
CA THR A 12 -14.42 -25.85 -32.55
C THR A 12 -13.18 -25.42 -31.76
N PHE A 13 -13.18 -24.21 -31.14
CA PHE A 13 -12.09 -23.74 -30.30
C PHE A 13 -11.96 -24.55 -28.98
N GLN A 14 -13.07 -24.98 -28.38
CA GLN A 14 -13.02 -25.77 -27.15
C GLN A 14 -12.53 -27.21 -27.39
N THR A 15 -12.73 -27.76 -28.58
CA THR A 15 -12.26 -29.12 -28.92
C THR A 15 -10.80 -29.18 -29.36
N THR A 16 -10.17 -28.04 -29.68
CA THR A 16 -8.77 -27.98 -30.14
C THR A 16 -7.77 -27.55 -29.08
N LEU A 17 -8.23 -27.11 -27.89
CA LEU A 17 -7.30 -26.77 -26.81
C LEU A 17 -6.69 -28.05 -26.24
N PRO A 18 -5.33 -28.15 -26.21
CA PRO A 18 -4.66 -29.31 -25.65
C PRO A 18 -5.00 -29.44 -24.17
N LYS A 19 -5.35 -30.67 -23.74
CA LYS A 19 -5.59 -30.96 -22.32
C LYS A 19 -4.30 -30.71 -21.54
N THR A 20 -4.41 -29.89 -20.49
CA THR A 20 -3.30 -29.63 -19.57
C THR A 20 -3.49 -30.45 -18.29
N LYS A 21 -2.39 -30.87 -17.70
CA LYS A 21 -2.31 -31.47 -16.36
C LYS A 21 -1.73 -30.47 -15.39
N GLU A 22 -2.23 -30.48 -14.18
CA GLU A 22 -1.66 -29.76 -13.07
C GLU A 22 -0.43 -30.52 -12.55
N VAL A 23 0.70 -29.83 -12.48
CA VAL A 23 1.98 -30.39 -12.03
C VAL A 23 2.78 -29.35 -11.27
N TYR A 24 3.79 -29.78 -10.55
CA TYR A 24 4.71 -28.90 -9.81
C TYR A 24 6.07 -28.87 -10.51
N ASP A 25 6.60 -27.67 -10.72
CA ASP A 25 7.94 -27.45 -11.24
C ASP A 25 8.97 -27.73 -10.13
N THR A 26 9.85 -28.72 -10.35
CA THR A 26 10.84 -29.15 -9.34
C THR A 26 11.93 -28.10 -9.07
N LYS A 27 12.14 -27.13 -9.98
CA LYS A 27 13.10 -26.05 -9.79
C LYS A 27 12.56 -24.92 -8.91
N THR A 28 11.27 -24.61 -9.06
CA THR A 28 10.66 -23.45 -8.39
C THR A 28 9.71 -23.86 -7.28
N GLY A 29 9.29 -25.12 -7.22
CA GLY A 29 8.24 -25.60 -6.31
C GLY A 29 6.84 -25.07 -6.64
N THR A 30 6.69 -24.35 -7.74
CA THR A 30 5.41 -23.72 -8.10
C THR A 30 4.50 -24.68 -8.88
N LYS A 31 3.21 -24.52 -8.66
CA LYS A 31 2.16 -25.21 -9.38
C LYS A 31 1.98 -24.59 -10.76
N VAL A 32 2.03 -25.43 -11.80
CA VAL A 32 1.89 -25.00 -13.19
C VAL A 32 1.00 -25.97 -13.98
N PHE A 33 0.42 -25.49 -15.07
CA PHE A 33 -0.36 -26.33 -15.99
C PHE A 33 0.47 -26.61 -17.23
N ARG A 34 0.63 -27.90 -17.59
CA ARG A 34 1.44 -28.36 -18.74
C ARG A 34 0.66 -29.38 -19.57
N THR A 35 0.87 -29.34 -20.87
CA THR A 35 0.37 -30.36 -21.79
C THR A 35 1.24 -31.61 -21.70
N GLU A 36 0.72 -32.76 -22.15
CA GLU A 36 1.53 -34.00 -22.20
C GLU A 36 2.79 -33.86 -23.06
N ALA A 37 2.69 -33.11 -24.16
CA ALA A 37 3.85 -32.82 -25.01
C ALA A 37 4.95 -32.07 -24.26
N GLN A 38 4.57 -31.04 -23.45
CA GLN A 38 5.52 -30.28 -22.61
C GLN A 38 6.15 -31.14 -21.51
N LEU A 39 5.36 -32.05 -20.90
CA LEU A 39 5.88 -32.97 -19.87
C LEU A 39 6.90 -33.96 -20.43
N ARG A 40 6.71 -34.40 -21.68
CA ARG A 40 7.68 -35.30 -22.36
C ARG A 40 8.99 -34.62 -22.74
N LEU A 41 8.99 -33.32 -22.98
CA LEU A 41 10.21 -32.57 -23.32
C LEU A 41 11.15 -32.37 -22.11
N GLU A 42 10.58 -32.27 -20.90
CA GLU A 42 11.34 -32.07 -19.66
C GLU A 42 10.83 -33.02 -18.56
N PRO A 43 11.06 -34.36 -18.67
CA PRO A 43 10.46 -35.36 -17.82
C PRO A 43 10.81 -35.22 -16.33
N ASP A 44 12.04 -34.76 -16.04
CA ASP A 44 12.55 -34.63 -14.66
C ASP A 44 12.20 -33.27 -14.01
N ARG A 45 11.63 -32.37 -14.80
CA ARG A 45 11.31 -31.01 -14.32
C ARG A 45 9.97 -30.92 -13.61
N TYR A 46 9.03 -31.82 -13.90
CA TYR A 46 7.67 -31.72 -13.40
C TYR A 46 7.27 -32.96 -12.63
N THR A 47 6.58 -32.78 -11.49
CA THR A 47 6.03 -33.88 -10.70
C THR A 47 4.52 -33.66 -10.44
N GLY A 48 3.77 -34.75 -10.33
CA GLY A 48 2.36 -34.72 -9.98
C GLY A 48 2.06 -34.44 -8.51
N GLN A 49 3.09 -34.44 -7.66
CA GLN A 49 2.98 -34.16 -6.23
C GLN A 49 3.59 -32.80 -5.89
N PRO A 50 3.07 -32.12 -4.85
CA PRO A 50 3.72 -30.93 -4.32
C PRO A 50 5.21 -31.17 -4.08
N PHE A 51 6.05 -30.33 -4.68
CA PHE A 51 7.50 -30.45 -4.59
C PHE A 51 8.10 -29.19 -3.95
N GLU A 52 8.92 -29.39 -2.94
CA GLU A 52 9.74 -28.33 -2.36
C GLU A 52 11.21 -28.56 -2.72
N PRO A 53 11.83 -27.68 -3.53
CA PRO A 53 13.24 -27.78 -3.86
C PRO A 53 14.11 -27.81 -2.59
N ILE A 54 15.21 -28.56 -2.66
CA ILE A 54 16.18 -28.63 -1.56
C ILE A 54 16.67 -27.22 -1.23
N GLY A 55 16.55 -26.81 0.02
CA GLY A 55 16.86 -25.45 0.48
C GLY A 55 15.70 -24.45 0.44
N SER A 56 14.58 -24.75 -0.25
CA SER A 56 13.44 -23.83 -0.35
C SER A 56 12.80 -23.52 1.01
N LYS A 57 12.83 -24.45 1.96
CA LYS A 57 12.32 -24.22 3.33
C LYS A 57 13.17 -23.21 4.08
N VAL A 58 14.50 -23.32 3.94
CA VAL A 58 15.43 -22.39 4.59
C VAL A 58 15.26 -21.00 3.95
N LYS A 59 15.23 -20.93 2.63
CA LYS A 59 15.03 -19.66 1.91
C LYS A 59 13.69 -19.01 2.27
N ARG A 60 12.57 -19.75 2.26
CA ARG A 60 11.26 -19.25 2.69
C ARG A 60 11.24 -18.81 4.16
N GLY A 61 11.94 -19.52 5.04
CA GLY A 61 12.08 -19.12 6.43
C GLY A 61 12.78 -17.78 6.59
N GLN A 62 13.85 -17.57 5.82
CA GLN A 62 14.59 -16.30 5.78
C GLN A 62 13.74 -15.17 5.17
N GLU A 63 13.08 -15.43 4.04
CA GLU A 63 12.17 -14.49 3.39
C GLU A 63 11.01 -14.06 4.33
N ASN A 64 10.39 -15.01 5.03
CA ASN A 64 9.33 -14.72 6.00
C ASN A 64 9.85 -13.90 7.19
N THR A 65 11.05 -14.18 7.67
CA THR A 65 11.68 -13.41 8.75
C THR A 65 11.97 -11.98 8.27
N LEU A 66 12.55 -11.84 7.08
CA LEU A 66 12.86 -10.54 6.49
C LEU A 66 11.59 -9.72 6.23
N PHE A 67 10.56 -10.34 5.66
CA PHE A 67 9.25 -9.72 5.48
C PHE A 67 8.62 -9.31 6.82
N GLY A 68 8.73 -10.18 7.83
CA GLY A 68 8.26 -9.88 9.18
C GLY A 68 9.01 -8.70 9.81
N ASN A 69 10.32 -8.59 9.59
CA ASN A 69 11.12 -7.47 10.07
C ASN A 69 10.75 -6.17 9.34
N TYR A 70 10.62 -6.23 8.01
CA TYR A 70 10.20 -5.08 7.20
C TYR A 70 8.82 -4.55 7.63
N THR A 71 7.83 -5.43 7.77
CA THR A 71 6.47 -5.01 8.16
C THR A 71 6.35 -4.49 9.59
N LYS A 72 7.28 -4.90 10.48
CA LYS A 72 7.36 -4.42 11.86
C LYS A 72 8.22 -3.16 12.00
N ASP A 73 8.94 -2.78 10.96
CA ASP A 73 9.74 -1.57 10.97
C ASP A 73 8.86 -0.35 11.24
N LYS A 74 9.33 0.53 12.13
CA LYS A 74 8.56 1.72 12.54
C LYS A 74 8.34 2.71 11.40
N GLY A 75 9.28 2.80 10.45
CA GLY A 75 9.15 3.63 9.26
C GLY A 75 8.05 3.11 8.34
N VAL A 76 7.99 1.79 8.10
CA VAL A 76 6.93 1.16 7.31
C VAL A 76 5.56 1.34 7.97
N GLN A 77 5.47 1.14 9.28
CA GLN A 77 4.22 1.33 10.02
C GLN A 77 3.78 2.79 10.01
N GLY A 78 4.71 3.72 10.23
CA GLY A 78 4.46 5.16 10.17
C GLY A 78 3.95 5.58 8.81
N PHE A 79 4.61 5.17 7.73
CA PHE A 79 4.18 5.44 6.36
C PHE A 79 2.76 4.92 6.08
N ASN A 80 2.44 3.69 6.46
CA ASN A 80 1.12 3.11 6.26
C ASN A 80 0.03 3.90 7.02
N GLN A 81 0.35 4.36 8.22
CA GLN A 81 -0.56 5.19 9.00
C GLN A 81 -0.75 6.59 8.37
N SER A 82 0.33 7.26 7.99
CA SER A 82 0.28 8.56 7.29
C SER A 82 -0.51 8.45 5.99
N SER A 83 -0.28 7.42 5.19
CA SER A 83 -1.03 7.15 3.95
C SER A 83 -2.53 7.03 4.20
N THR A 84 -2.91 6.26 5.23
CA THR A 84 -4.32 6.10 5.61
C THR A 84 -4.95 7.42 6.04
N GLN A 85 -4.23 8.24 6.81
CA GLN A 85 -4.74 9.52 7.27
C GLN A 85 -4.83 10.55 6.12
N LEU A 86 -3.87 10.54 5.18
CA LEU A 86 -3.95 11.36 3.97
C LEU A 86 -5.23 11.05 3.18
N GLN A 87 -5.55 9.78 2.95
CA GLN A 87 -6.78 9.40 2.26
C GLN A 87 -8.04 9.86 3.00
N LYS A 88 -8.07 9.70 4.32
CA LYS A 88 -9.17 10.19 5.16
C LYS A 88 -9.34 11.69 5.04
N MET A 89 -8.24 12.44 5.08
CA MET A 89 -8.27 13.90 4.93
C MET A 89 -8.86 14.33 3.58
N LEU A 90 -8.37 13.73 2.48
CA LEU A 90 -8.85 14.04 1.14
C LEU A 90 -10.34 13.81 1.02
N LYS A 91 -10.81 12.63 1.45
CA LYS A 91 -12.24 12.29 1.44
C LYS A 91 -13.08 13.22 2.30
N SER A 92 -12.62 13.53 3.51
CA SER A 92 -13.34 14.43 4.43
C SER A 92 -13.52 15.84 3.86
N PHE A 93 -12.50 16.38 3.18
CA PHE A 93 -12.60 17.68 2.53
C PHE A 93 -13.52 17.68 1.30
N GLU A 94 -13.65 16.53 0.62
CA GLU A 94 -14.60 16.37 -0.49
C GLU A 94 -16.06 16.38 -0.05
N GLU A 95 -16.36 15.93 1.17
CA GLU A 95 -17.74 15.94 1.70
C GLU A 95 -18.38 17.33 1.75
N GLY A 96 -17.58 18.38 1.82
CA GLY A 96 -18.05 19.76 1.81
C GLY A 96 -18.93 20.14 3.02
N THR A 97 -18.86 19.39 4.12
CA THR A 97 -19.61 19.62 5.36
C THR A 97 -18.71 20.18 6.48
N GLY A 98 -19.32 20.82 7.50
CA GLY A 98 -18.56 21.27 8.68
C GLY A 98 -17.90 20.11 9.43
N ALA A 99 -18.58 18.98 9.53
CA ALA A 99 -18.03 17.76 10.11
C ALA A 99 -16.85 17.23 9.28
N GLY A 100 -16.96 17.25 7.94
CA GLY A 100 -15.87 16.91 7.03
C GLY A 100 -14.67 17.84 7.18
N ASP A 101 -14.90 19.15 7.34
CA ASP A 101 -13.81 20.11 7.57
C ASP A 101 -13.06 19.79 8.88
N VAL A 102 -13.76 19.49 9.97
CA VAL A 102 -13.16 19.07 11.25
C VAL A 102 -12.40 17.76 11.11
N ALA A 103 -13.04 16.74 10.54
CA ALA A 103 -12.41 15.42 10.32
C ALA A 103 -11.16 15.52 9.44
N GLY A 104 -11.20 16.35 8.39
CA GLY A 104 -10.07 16.62 7.51
C GLY A 104 -8.87 17.25 8.22
N ILE A 105 -9.11 18.24 9.10
CA ILE A 105 -8.05 18.84 9.91
C ILE A 105 -7.42 17.79 10.87
N PHE A 106 -8.23 16.98 11.54
CA PHE A 106 -7.70 15.92 12.40
C PHE A 106 -6.89 14.90 11.62
N ALA A 107 -7.37 14.47 10.45
CA ALA A 107 -6.64 13.55 9.59
C ALA A 107 -5.34 14.18 9.07
N PHE A 108 -5.33 15.47 8.71
CA PHE A 108 -4.11 16.21 8.36
C PHE A 108 -3.07 16.15 9.49
N MET A 109 -3.44 16.47 10.70
CA MET A 109 -2.53 16.43 11.84
C MET A 109 -1.95 15.03 12.07
N LYS A 110 -2.79 14.00 11.93
CA LYS A 110 -2.38 12.60 12.00
C LYS A 110 -1.50 12.16 10.82
N THR A 111 -1.58 12.79 9.66
CA THR A 111 -0.65 12.56 8.55
C THR A 111 0.75 13.04 8.91
N LEU A 112 0.85 14.17 9.61
CA LEU A 112 2.13 14.74 10.03
C LEU A 112 2.78 13.96 11.19
N ASP A 113 1.96 13.47 12.12
CA ASP A 113 2.41 12.67 13.26
C ASP A 113 1.38 11.55 13.58
N PRO A 114 1.57 10.37 12.97
CA PRO A 114 0.63 9.26 13.10
C PRO A 114 0.47 8.76 14.54
N ASN A 115 1.54 8.86 15.34
CA ASN A 115 1.59 8.34 16.70
C ASN A 115 1.14 9.35 17.75
N SER A 116 1.02 10.63 17.40
CA SER A 116 0.56 11.62 18.37
C SER A 116 -0.91 11.39 18.75
N VAL A 117 -1.17 11.51 20.03
CA VAL A 117 -2.55 11.72 20.50
C VAL A 117 -2.82 13.19 20.29
N VAL A 118 -3.61 13.53 19.27
CA VAL A 118 -3.98 14.93 18.99
C VAL A 118 -4.81 15.47 20.16
N ARG A 119 -4.13 15.92 21.21
CA ARG A 119 -4.73 16.57 22.38
C ARG A 119 -4.59 18.08 22.26
N GLU A 120 -5.61 18.77 22.71
CA GLU A 120 -5.66 20.25 22.71
C GLU A 120 -4.44 20.89 23.43
N SER A 121 -3.93 20.20 24.47
CA SER A 121 -2.76 20.63 25.25
C SER A 121 -1.41 20.51 24.52
N GLU A 122 -1.28 19.61 23.56
CA GLU A 122 -0.02 19.39 22.83
C GLU A 122 0.23 20.49 21.79
N PHE A 123 -0.83 21.16 21.33
CA PHE A 123 -0.72 22.29 20.40
C PHE A 123 -0.20 23.56 21.03
N GLN A 124 -0.38 23.73 22.34
CA GLN A 124 0.13 24.90 23.07
C GLN A 124 1.66 24.85 23.24
N VAL A 125 2.25 23.65 23.24
CA VAL A 125 3.69 23.45 23.39
C VAL A 125 4.44 23.70 22.05
N ALA A 126 3.75 23.62 20.91
CA ALA A 126 4.32 23.86 19.59
C ALA A 126 4.55 25.36 19.28
N GLU A 127 4.00 26.27 20.06
CA GLU A 127 4.24 27.71 19.96
C GLU A 127 5.68 28.04 20.37
N GLY A 128 6.64 27.91 19.47
CA GLY A 128 8.00 28.40 19.70
C GLY A 128 9.15 27.53 19.22
N THR A 129 8.92 26.31 18.77
CA THR A 129 9.97 25.45 18.22
C THR A 129 9.86 25.36 16.69
N GLY A 130 10.75 26.07 15.99
CA GLY A 130 10.72 26.22 14.54
C GLY A 130 11.00 24.93 13.77
N GLY A 131 10.05 24.56 12.90
CA GLY A 131 10.18 23.52 11.89
C GLY A 131 8.94 23.53 10.98
N SER A 132 9.10 23.22 9.69
CA SER A 132 7.98 23.28 8.72
C SER A 132 6.79 22.39 9.13
N LYS A 133 7.04 21.25 9.76
CA LYS A 133 6.03 20.32 10.29
C LYS A 133 5.24 20.96 11.44
N LEU A 134 5.91 21.59 12.39
CA LEU A 134 5.30 22.28 13.52
C LEU A 134 4.47 23.49 13.09
N LEU A 135 4.98 24.30 12.15
CA LEU A 135 4.21 25.41 11.57
C LEU A 135 2.93 24.95 10.86
N SER A 136 2.98 23.78 10.22
CA SER A 136 1.79 23.18 9.57
C SER A 136 0.78 22.68 10.60
N MET A 137 1.23 22.10 11.71
CA MET A 137 0.37 21.69 12.83
C MET A 137 -0.26 22.90 13.53
N GLU A 138 0.49 23.96 13.77
CA GLU A 138 -0.03 25.20 14.35
C GLU A 138 -1.12 25.82 13.49
N LYS A 139 -0.90 25.93 12.17
CA LYS A 139 -1.94 26.39 11.24
C LYS A 139 -3.19 25.54 11.28
N ALA A 140 -3.05 24.21 11.33
CA ALA A 140 -4.17 23.29 11.44
C ALA A 140 -4.96 23.52 12.73
N TYR A 141 -4.27 23.75 13.86
CA TYR A 141 -4.90 24.04 15.13
C TYR A 141 -5.66 25.38 15.13
N GLN A 142 -5.11 26.43 14.54
CA GLN A 142 -5.79 27.73 14.41
C GLN A 142 -7.08 27.58 13.57
N GLN A 143 -7.04 26.82 12.49
CA GLN A 143 -8.24 26.55 11.70
C GLN A 143 -9.27 25.71 12.47
N TRP A 144 -8.83 24.71 13.22
CA TRP A 144 -9.71 23.92 14.09
C TRP A 144 -10.41 24.78 15.14
N LYS A 145 -9.73 25.75 15.76
CA LYS A 145 -10.36 26.70 16.68
C LYS A 145 -11.47 27.52 16.02
N LYS A 146 -11.30 27.94 14.75
CA LYS A 146 -12.32 28.62 13.98
C LYS A 146 -13.52 27.71 13.71
N LEU A 147 -13.26 26.46 13.27
CA LEU A 147 -14.33 25.48 13.00
C LEU A 147 -15.19 25.20 14.24
N ARG A 148 -14.60 25.16 15.44
CA ARG A 148 -15.35 25.03 16.70
C ARG A 148 -16.31 26.20 16.98
N LYS A 149 -16.09 27.38 16.40
CA LYS A 149 -16.95 28.53 16.48
C LYS A 149 -18.05 28.55 15.41
N GLY A 150 -18.11 27.53 14.57
CA GLY A 150 -19.10 27.40 13.50
C GLY A 150 -18.61 27.89 12.13
N ASP A 151 -17.37 28.35 12.01
CA ASP A 151 -16.79 28.74 10.74
C ASP A 151 -16.57 27.50 9.83
N ARG A 152 -16.28 27.75 8.57
CA ARG A 152 -16.00 26.71 7.55
C ARG A 152 -14.63 26.96 6.94
N LEU A 153 -14.00 25.89 6.46
CA LEU A 153 -12.79 26.01 5.64
C LEU A 153 -13.18 26.50 4.24
N THR A 154 -12.45 27.50 3.77
CA THR A 154 -12.50 27.91 2.36
C THR A 154 -11.83 26.84 1.49
N GLN A 155 -12.18 26.79 0.20
CA GLN A 155 -11.53 25.88 -0.73
C GLN A 155 -10.00 26.07 -0.77
N ARG A 156 -9.53 27.33 -0.74
CA ARG A 156 -8.10 27.64 -0.70
C ARG A 156 -7.41 27.07 0.54
N GLU A 157 -8.04 27.11 1.71
CA GLU A 157 -7.49 26.52 2.94
C GLU A 157 -7.41 25.01 2.83
N LYS A 158 -8.44 24.34 2.29
CA LYS A 158 -8.43 22.91 2.01
C LYS A 158 -7.30 22.51 1.05
N ASP A 159 -7.13 23.27 -0.01
CA ASP A 159 -6.08 23.00 -1.03
C ASP A 159 -4.68 23.22 -0.44
N ASN A 160 -4.50 24.20 0.42
CA ASN A 160 -3.24 24.39 1.16
C ASN A 160 -2.92 23.20 2.07
N PHE A 161 -3.92 22.66 2.80
CA PHE A 161 -3.73 21.46 3.62
C PHE A 161 -3.43 20.23 2.78
N LYS A 162 -4.13 20.04 1.66
CA LYS A 162 -3.86 18.95 0.71
C LYS A 162 -2.42 19.00 0.19
N SER A 163 -1.99 20.16 -0.29
CA SER A 163 -0.62 20.34 -0.82
C SER A 163 0.44 20.08 0.25
N ALA A 164 0.24 20.57 1.47
CA ALA A 164 1.16 20.32 2.57
C ALA A 164 1.22 18.84 2.93
N ALA A 165 0.07 18.16 3.04
CA ALA A 165 0.02 16.73 3.37
C ALA A 165 0.67 15.87 2.28
N ILE A 166 0.46 16.18 1.00
CA ILE A 166 1.08 15.48 -0.12
C ILE A 166 2.60 15.66 -0.07
N GLY A 167 3.10 16.87 0.16
CA GLY A 167 4.55 17.10 0.28
C GLY A 167 5.20 16.32 1.43
N PHE A 168 4.53 16.18 2.58
CA PHE A 168 5.00 15.33 3.67
C PHE A 168 4.98 13.85 3.30
N TYR A 169 3.91 13.40 2.66
CA TYR A 169 3.77 12.03 2.20
C TYR A 169 4.87 11.64 1.19
N GLU A 170 5.18 12.50 0.23
CA GLU A 170 6.26 12.29 -0.75
C GLU A 170 7.63 12.18 -0.07
N GLY A 171 7.89 12.98 0.96
CA GLY A 171 9.09 12.87 1.77
C GLY A 171 9.19 11.53 2.52
N GLU A 172 8.10 11.06 3.11
CA GLU A 172 8.03 9.76 3.78
C GLU A 172 8.16 8.60 2.79
N LEU A 173 7.57 8.72 1.58
CA LEU A 173 7.71 7.74 0.52
C LEU A 173 9.17 7.57 0.08
N SER A 174 9.88 8.66 -0.11
CA SER A 174 11.32 8.63 -0.43
C SER A 174 12.14 7.93 0.66
N SER A 175 11.81 8.15 1.92
CA SER A 175 12.46 7.48 3.06
C SER A 175 12.15 5.99 3.09
N LEU A 176 10.91 5.60 2.74
CA LEU A 176 10.49 4.20 2.63
C LEU A 176 11.21 3.48 1.49
N ASP A 177 11.40 4.13 0.34
CA ASP A 177 12.13 3.56 -0.79
C ASP A 177 13.59 3.27 -0.45
N ASN A 178 14.24 4.16 0.31
CA ASN A 178 15.59 3.93 0.83
C ASN A 178 15.64 2.72 1.78
N LEU A 179 14.68 2.63 2.68
CA LEU A 179 14.55 1.50 3.60
C LEU A 179 14.33 0.19 2.82
N ARG A 180 13.41 0.18 1.86
CA ARG A 180 13.13 -0.96 1.00
C ARG A 180 14.37 -1.44 0.26
N SER A 181 15.13 -0.54 -0.34
CA SER A 181 16.38 -0.85 -1.04
C SER A 181 17.40 -1.51 -0.10
N SER A 182 17.43 -1.10 1.17
CA SER A 182 18.29 -1.71 2.19
C SER A 182 17.88 -3.16 2.49
N PHE A 183 16.59 -3.46 2.52
CA PHE A 183 16.09 -4.83 2.71
C PHE A 183 16.29 -5.69 1.46
N GLU A 184 16.13 -5.15 0.26
CA GLU A 184 16.40 -5.85 -1.02
C GLU A 184 17.87 -6.24 -1.13
N GLY A 185 18.81 -5.38 -0.75
CA GLY A 185 20.24 -5.70 -0.74
C GLY A 185 20.64 -6.82 0.22
N ILE A 186 19.80 -7.19 1.19
CA ILE A 186 20.02 -8.36 2.07
C ILE A 186 19.61 -9.66 1.38
N ILE A 187 18.67 -9.61 0.44
CA ILE A 187 18.16 -10.80 -0.27
C ILE A 187 19.16 -11.26 -1.35
N ASP A 188 19.86 -10.31 -1.96
CA ASP A 188 20.75 -10.55 -3.10
C ASP A 188 22.16 -11.01 -2.68
N ASN A 189 22.50 -11.02 -1.40
CA ASN A 189 23.74 -11.52 -0.83
C ASN A 189 23.55 -12.88 -0.16
#